data_e880ebddac2ad8d5773b791f433fa651
#
_entry.id   e880ebddac2ad8d5773b791f433fa651
#
_cell.length_a   1.000
_cell.length_b   1.000
_cell.length_c   1.000
_cell.angle_alpha   90.00
_cell.angle_beta   90.00
_cell.angle_gamma   90.00
#
_symmetry.space_group_name_H-M   'P 1'
#
loop_
_entity.id
_entity.type
_entity.pdbx_description
1 polymer ?
#
loop_
_entity_poly.entity_id
_entity_poly.type
_entity_poly.pdbx_seq_one_letter_code
_entity_poly.pdbx_strand_id
1 'polypeptide(L)'
;ERYHRDLFYSANIYFDLRRLYANYNNCLNEKLDLELLHNIRPPLSIAEEIKINKTAKVHIIGVCIETRPDALDDEWLWRFRRWGVTRVQLGAQHVDNKILKKINRGHTIEQLLWAMKYLKDNCFKIDIHIMPDLPGATPEIDKAMFDYVYSVVCPDQMKVYPCEVVPWTIIEKWYKKGTYIPYFEKNNEDLIDVVRYSMTTCPNWVRL
;
A
#
# COMPACT_ATOMS: atom_id res chain seq x y z
N GLU A 1 18.90 3.75 -20.10
CA GLU A 1 18.26 3.13 -18.90
C GLU A 1 16.93 3.80 -18.53
N ARG A 2 16.75 5.15 -18.64
CA ARG A 2 15.48 5.83 -18.33
C ARG A 2 14.35 5.48 -19.32
N TYR A 3 14.67 5.39 -20.60
CA TYR A 3 13.68 5.02 -21.64
C TYR A 3 13.14 3.60 -21.49
N HIS A 4 13.96 2.67 -21.01
CA HIS A 4 13.56 1.28 -20.76
C HIS A 4 12.59 1.13 -19.57
N ARG A 5 12.66 1.97 -18.54
CA ARG A 5 11.75 1.89 -17.40
C ARG A 5 10.32 2.30 -17.77
N ASP A 6 10.15 3.37 -18.53
CA ASP A 6 8.81 3.86 -18.90
C ASP A 6 8.12 2.89 -19.91
N LEU A 7 8.89 2.29 -20.82
CA LEU A 7 8.41 1.20 -21.69
C LEU A 7 8.10 -0.08 -20.90
N PHE A 8 8.89 -0.40 -19.91
CA PHE A 8 8.72 -1.59 -19.08
C PHE A 8 7.45 -1.51 -18.23
N TYR A 9 7.12 -0.34 -17.68
CA TYR A 9 5.88 -0.15 -16.91
C TYR A 9 4.64 -0.22 -17.80
N SER A 10 4.62 0.42 -18.95
CA SER A 10 3.49 0.36 -19.86
C SER A 10 3.32 -1.04 -20.49
N ALA A 11 4.41 -1.71 -20.82
CA ALA A 11 4.38 -3.09 -21.31
C ALA A 11 3.97 -4.11 -20.24
N ASN A 12 4.38 -3.92 -18.98
CA ASN A 12 4.02 -4.81 -17.87
C ASN A 12 2.54 -4.67 -17.49
N ILE A 13 1.98 -3.47 -17.41
CA ILE A 13 0.54 -3.30 -17.16
C ILE A 13 -0.28 -3.99 -18.28
N TYR A 14 0.15 -3.89 -19.52
CA TYR A 14 -0.51 -4.56 -20.63
C TYR A 14 -0.34 -6.09 -20.59
N PHE A 15 0.83 -6.57 -20.20
CA PHE A 15 1.13 -8.00 -20.04
C PHE A 15 0.41 -8.59 -18.82
N ASP A 16 0.32 -7.86 -17.72
CA ASP A 16 -0.38 -8.27 -16.50
C ASP A 16 -1.90 -8.30 -16.70
N LEU A 17 -2.47 -7.37 -17.45
CA LEU A 17 -3.89 -7.40 -17.80
C LEU A 17 -4.21 -8.62 -18.70
N ARG A 18 -3.37 -8.95 -19.68
CA ARG A 18 -3.51 -10.18 -20.48
C ARG A 18 -3.40 -11.43 -19.64
N ARG A 19 -2.45 -11.48 -18.71
CA ARG A 19 -2.24 -12.61 -17.82
C ARG A 19 -3.38 -12.77 -16.82
N LEU A 20 -3.88 -11.67 -16.26
CA LEU A 20 -5.07 -11.64 -15.40
C LEU A 20 -6.32 -12.11 -16.15
N TYR A 21 -6.54 -11.65 -17.37
CA TYR A 21 -7.65 -12.10 -18.22
C TYR A 21 -7.54 -13.57 -18.60
N ALA A 22 -6.35 -14.05 -18.95
CA ALA A 22 -6.10 -15.45 -19.24
C ALA A 22 -6.34 -16.33 -18.00
N ASN A 23 -5.88 -15.90 -16.82
CA ASN A 23 -6.10 -16.63 -15.57
C ASN A 23 -7.57 -16.61 -15.16
N TYR A 24 -8.26 -15.48 -15.30
CA TYR A 24 -9.68 -15.35 -15.01
C TYR A 24 -10.55 -16.29 -15.87
N ASN A 25 -10.29 -16.33 -17.16
CA ASN A 25 -11.03 -17.20 -18.08
C ASN A 25 -10.70 -18.69 -17.91
N ASN A 26 -9.47 -19.02 -17.52
CA ASN A 26 -9.11 -20.39 -17.14
C ASN A 26 -9.84 -20.86 -15.87
N CYS A 27 -10.08 -19.94 -14.91
CA CYS A 27 -10.86 -20.26 -13.71
C CYS A 27 -12.35 -20.43 -14.00
N LEU A 28 -12.90 -19.78 -15.02
CA LEU A 28 -14.33 -19.82 -15.35
C LEU A 28 -14.68 -20.91 -16.37
N ASN A 29 -13.73 -21.69 -16.88
CA ASN A 29 -13.91 -22.64 -18.00
C ASN A 29 -14.58 -22.03 -19.25
N GLU A 30 -14.52 -20.70 -19.41
CA GLU A 30 -15.01 -20.00 -20.58
C GLU A 30 -13.90 -19.91 -21.63
N LYS A 31 -14.26 -20.18 -22.89
CA LYS A 31 -13.36 -19.96 -24.02
C LYS A 31 -13.03 -18.47 -24.07
N LEU A 32 -11.73 -18.16 -23.99
CA LEU A 32 -11.23 -16.79 -24.16
C LEU A 32 -11.77 -16.27 -25.51
N ASP A 33 -12.55 -15.21 -25.47
CA ASP A 33 -12.97 -14.54 -26.68
C ASP A 33 -11.76 -13.81 -27.27
N LEU A 34 -11.07 -14.48 -28.19
CA LEU A 34 -9.88 -13.94 -28.84
C LEU A 34 -10.20 -12.68 -29.66
N GLU A 35 -11.47 -12.49 -30.08
CA GLU A 35 -11.91 -11.27 -30.77
C GLU A 35 -11.86 -10.05 -29.85
N LEU A 36 -12.17 -10.23 -28.54
CA LEU A 36 -12.00 -9.17 -27.54
C LEU A 36 -10.53 -8.74 -27.39
N LEU A 37 -9.59 -9.67 -27.52
CA LEU A 37 -8.16 -9.37 -27.49
C LEU A 37 -7.68 -8.64 -28.76
N HIS A 38 -8.28 -8.89 -29.90
CA HIS A 38 -7.98 -8.19 -31.14
C HIS A 38 -8.50 -6.75 -31.19
N ASN A 39 -9.52 -6.44 -30.38
CA ASN A 39 -10.09 -5.09 -30.25
C ASN A 39 -9.35 -4.19 -29.25
N ILE A 40 -8.30 -4.69 -28.61
CA ILE A 40 -7.46 -3.86 -27.72
C ILE A 40 -6.59 -2.96 -28.62
N ARG A 41 -6.88 -1.68 -28.60
CA ARG A 41 -6.08 -0.69 -29.32
C ARG A 41 -4.63 -0.65 -28.80
N PRO A 42 -3.66 -0.24 -29.63
CA PRO A 42 -2.30 -0.02 -29.18
C PRO A 42 -2.25 0.94 -27.98
N PRO A 43 -1.31 0.73 -27.02
CA PRO A 43 -1.16 1.62 -25.90
C PRO A 43 -0.80 3.03 -26.40
N LEU A 44 -1.51 4.01 -25.90
CA LEU A 44 -1.25 5.44 -26.12
C LEU A 44 -0.35 5.99 -24.99
N SER A 45 0.11 7.21 -25.16
CA SER A 45 0.76 7.92 -24.05
C SER A 45 -0.24 8.15 -22.90
N ILE A 46 0.25 8.25 -21.67
CA ILE A 46 -0.59 8.52 -20.50
C ILE A 46 -1.40 9.81 -20.68
N ALA A 47 -0.82 10.84 -21.30
CA ALA A 47 -1.51 12.10 -21.55
C ALA A 47 -2.72 11.93 -22.50
N GLU A 48 -2.59 11.07 -23.52
CA GLU A 48 -3.68 10.74 -24.42
C GLU A 48 -4.74 9.90 -23.74
N GLU A 49 -4.33 8.91 -22.90
CA GLU A 49 -5.27 8.12 -22.09
C GLU A 49 -6.08 8.98 -21.14
N ILE A 50 -5.45 9.93 -20.45
CA ILE A 50 -6.14 10.88 -19.56
C ILE A 50 -7.14 11.74 -20.36
N LYS A 51 -6.76 12.18 -21.57
CA LYS A 51 -7.67 12.95 -22.43
C LYS A 51 -8.89 12.13 -22.87
N ILE A 52 -8.68 10.89 -23.28
CA ILE A 52 -9.75 9.96 -23.65
C ILE A 52 -10.65 9.66 -22.46
N ASN A 53 -10.08 9.46 -21.27
CA ASN A 53 -10.83 9.18 -20.07
C ASN A 53 -11.86 10.27 -19.71
N LYS A 54 -11.57 11.54 -20.06
CA LYS A 54 -12.50 12.66 -19.79
C LYS A 54 -13.85 12.56 -20.50
N THR A 55 -13.88 11.86 -21.65
CA THR A 55 -15.07 11.71 -22.48
C THR A 55 -15.53 10.26 -22.57
N ALA A 56 -14.86 9.33 -21.89
CA ALA A 56 -15.22 7.92 -21.90
C ALA A 56 -16.57 7.68 -21.24
N LYS A 57 -17.32 6.70 -21.71
CA LYS A 57 -18.60 6.30 -21.12
C LYS A 57 -18.44 5.79 -19.69
N VAL A 58 -17.33 5.12 -19.40
CA VAL A 58 -16.93 4.68 -18.04
C VAL A 58 -15.61 5.34 -17.74
N HIS A 59 -15.55 6.12 -16.67
CA HIS A 59 -14.38 6.90 -16.30
C HIS A 59 -13.56 6.21 -15.22
N ILE A 60 -12.23 6.24 -15.36
CA ILE A 60 -11.32 6.07 -14.24
C ILE A 60 -11.38 7.36 -13.42
N ILE A 61 -11.96 7.30 -12.23
CA ILE A 61 -12.21 8.48 -11.39
C ILE A 61 -11.05 8.79 -10.44
N GLY A 62 -10.12 7.87 -10.25
CA GLY A 62 -8.95 8.05 -9.41
C GLY A 62 -7.90 6.99 -9.65
N VAL A 63 -6.65 7.37 -9.51
CA VAL A 63 -5.50 6.48 -9.56
C VAL A 63 -4.86 6.50 -8.19
N CYS A 64 -4.68 5.31 -7.61
CA CYS A 64 -3.99 5.11 -6.35
C CYS A 64 -2.71 4.33 -6.59
N ILE A 65 -1.62 4.77 -6.02
CA ILE A 65 -0.34 4.05 -6.03
C ILE A 65 0.09 3.74 -4.62
N GLU A 66 0.90 2.71 -4.48
CA GLU A 66 1.52 2.33 -3.22
C GLU A 66 3.04 2.47 -3.31
N THR A 67 3.64 3.01 -2.25
CA THR A 67 5.09 3.17 -2.15
C THR A 67 5.55 3.14 -0.69
N ARG A 68 6.87 3.24 -0.49
CA ARG A 68 7.48 3.39 0.83
C ARG A 68 7.81 4.86 1.09
N PRO A 69 7.85 5.29 2.38
CA PRO A 69 8.19 6.67 2.72
C PRO A 69 9.55 7.13 2.20
N ASP A 70 10.54 6.24 2.15
CA ASP A 70 11.91 6.51 1.70
C ASP A 70 12.10 6.48 0.17
N ALA A 71 11.04 6.19 -0.59
CA ALA A 71 11.09 6.09 -2.05
C ALA A 71 10.52 7.34 -2.75
N LEU A 72 10.18 8.39 -2.00
CA LEU A 72 9.63 9.63 -2.53
C LEU A 72 10.74 10.63 -2.81
N ASP A 73 10.64 11.30 -3.96
CA ASP A 73 11.43 12.45 -4.36
C ASP A 73 10.63 13.36 -5.32
N ASP A 74 11.20 14.49 -5.71
CA ASP A 74 10.55 15.47 -6.60
C ASP A 74 10.21 14.86 -7.96
N GLU A 75 11.06 13.98 -8.50
CA GLU A 75 10.84 13.35 -9.79
C GLU A 75 9.62 12.42 -9.74
N TRP A 76 9.50 11.60 -8.69
CA TRP A 76 8.34 10.71 -8.52
C TRP A 76 7.07 11.50 -8.27
N LEU A 77 7.12 12.56 -7.46
CA LEU A 77 5.95 13.39 -7.19
C LEU A 77 5.41 14.02 -8.48
N TRP A 78 6.31 14.55 -9.32
CA TRP A 78 5.95 15.13 -10.60
C TRP A 78 5.36 14.07 -11.57
N ARG A 79 5.93 12.86 -11.59
CA ARG A 79 5.39 11.72 -12.36
C ARG A 79 3.98 11.36 -11.89
N PHE A 80 3.75 11.29 -10.58
CA PHE A 80 2.43 11.00 -10.03
C PHE A 80 1.40 12.03 -10.48
N ARG A 81 1.75 13.30 -10.47
CA ARG A 81 0.87 14.36 -10.99
C ARG A 81 0.55 14.18 -12.46
N ARG A 82 1.53 13.89 -13.29
CA ARG A 82 1.32 13.62 -14.72
C ARG A 82 0.47 12.40 -14.98
N TRP A 83 0.54 11.40 -14.13
CA TRP A 83 -0.24 10.17 -14.26
C TRP A 83 -1.66 10.30 -13.73
N GLY A 84 -2.03 11.44 -13.18
CA GLY A 84 -3.35 11.66 -12.61
C GLY A 84 -3.56 10.93 -11.28
N VAL A 85 -2.47 10.61 -10.57
CA VAL A 85 -2.55 10.03 -9.22
C VAL A 85 -3.22 11.02 -8.28
N THR A 86 -4.22 10.55 -7.54
CA THR A 86 -4.96 11.34 -6.56
C THR A 86 -4.70 10.89 -5.13
N ARG A 87 -4.27 9.63 -4.95
CA ARG A 87 -4.01 9.03 -3.64
C ARG A 87 -2.71 8.24 -3.67
N VAL A 88 -1.93 8.37 -2.60
CA VAL A 88 -0.71 7.62 -2.37
C VAL A 88 -0.88 6.79 -1.10
N GLN A 89 -0.61 5.49 -1.19
CA GLN A 89 -0.57 4.59 -0.04
C GLN A 89 0.88 4.45 0.42
N LEU A 90 1.11 4.66 1.70
CA LEU A 90 2.43 4.55 2.31
C LEU A 90 2.49 3.32 3.22
N GLY A 91 3.40 2.42 2.92
CA GLY A 91 3.70 1.28 3.78
C GLY A 91 4.47 1.71 5.02
N ALA A 92 3.82 2.38 5.97
CA ALA A 92 4.41 2.84 7.23
C ALA A 92 4.76 1.67 8.16
N GLN A 93 3.87 0.70 8.26
CA GLN A 93 3.92 -0.52 9.06
C GLN A 93 3.87 -0.26 10.57
N HIS A 94 4.74 0.57 11.11
CA HIS A 94 4.80 0.95 12.54
C HIS A 94 5.38 2.36 12.70
N VAL A 95 5.27 2.94 13.91
CA VAL A 95 5.82 4.26 14.24
C VAL A 95 7.03 4.20 15.21
N ASP A 96 7.40 3.01 15.68
CA ASP A 96 8.58 2.82 16.54
C ASP A 96 9.79 2.42 15.69
N ASN A 97 10.84 3.26 15.70
CA ASN A 97 12.07 3.02 14.97
C ASN A 97 12.79 1.73 15.37
N LYS A 98 12.63 1.23 16.60
CA LYS A 98 13.21 -0.04 17.04
C LYS A 98 12.55 -1.22 16.34
N ILE A 99 11.21 -1.18 16.22
CA ILE A 99 10.43 -2.18 15.50
C ILE A 99 10.76 -2.11 14.02
N LEU A 100 10.71 -0.92 13.40
CA LEU A 100 11.05 -0.71 12.00
C LEU A 100 12.45 -1.25 11.66
N LYS A 101 13.44 -0.97 12.52
CA LYS A 101 14.79 -1.50 12.37
C LYS A 101 14.84 -3.02 12.49
N LYS A 102 14.12 -3.59 13.46
CA LYS A 102 14.09 -5.04 13.70
C LYS A 102 13.53 -5.80 12.50
N ILE A 103 12.48 -5.30 11.86
CA ILE A 103 11.89 -5.90 10.67
C ILE A 103 12.59 -5.48 9.36
N ASN A 104 13.69 -4.75 9.45
CA ASN A 104 14.46 -4.24 8.30
C ASN A 104 13.61 -3.43 7.31
N ARG A 105 12.77 -2.54 7.81
CA ARG A 105 11.81 -1.81 6.97
C ARG A 105 12.46 -0.78 6.03
N GLY A 106 13.64 -0.27 6.36
CA GLY A 106 14.44 0.62 5.51
C GLY A 106 14.05 2.11 5.61
N HIS A 107 13.01 2.48 6.36
CA HIS A 107 12.68 3.87 6.67
C HIS A 107 12.49 4.07 8.18
N THR A 108 12.49 5.33 8.60
CA THR A 108 12.25 5.74 9.98
C THR A 108 10.95 6.51 10.12
N ILE A 109 10.51 6.76 11.36
CA ILE A 109 9.32 7.59 11.61
C ILE A 109 9.51 9.02 11.10
N GLU A 110 10.72 9.57 11.18
CA GLU A 110 11.03 10.92 10.69
C GLU A 110 10.84 10.98 9.16
N GLN A 111 11.26 9.96 8.44
CA GLN A 111 11.03 9.84 7.01
C GLN A 111 9.54 9.67 6.66
N LEU A 112 8.78 8.93 7.48
CA LEU A 112 7.33 8.86 7.32
C LEU A 112 6.68 10.23 7.50
N LEU A 113 7.02 10.98 8.56
CA LEU A 113 6.48 12.32 8.80
C LEU A 113 6.84 13.29 7.69
N TRP A 114 8.08 13.23 7.19
CA TRP A 114 8.49 13.99 6.02
C TRP A 114 7.65 13.64 4.80
N ALA A 115 7.49 12.35 4.50
CA ALA A 115 6.70 11.88 3.36
C ALA A 115 5.22 12.30 3.46
N MET A 116 4.63 12.22 4.67
CA MET A 116 3.27 12.68 4.94
C MET A 116 3.10 14.17 4.64
N LYS A 117 4.01 15.00 5.19
CA LYS A 117 4.00 16.45 4.92
C LYS A 117 4.18 16.74 3.43
N TYR A 118 5.17 16.11 2.81
CA TYR A 118 5.53 16.30 1.42
C TYR A 118 4.37 15.99 0.46
N LEU A 119 3.67 14.88 0.68
CA LEU A 119 2.50 14.51 -0.10
C LEU A 119 1.30 15.44 0.16
N LYS A 120 1.06 15.85 1.41
CA LYS A 120 -0.04 16.77 1.76
C LYS A 120 0.18 18.15 1.16
N ASP A 121 1.39 18.70 1.25
CA ASP A 121 1.77 19.98 0.64
C ASP A 121 1.54 19.99 -0.88
N ASN A 122 1.63 18.80 -1.50
CA ASN A 122 1.35 18.60 -2.91
C ASN A 122 -0.08 18.09 -3.20
N CYS A 123 -1.01 18.24 -2.26
CA CYS A 123 -2.44 17.94 -2.41
C CYS A 123 -2.78 16.49 -2.79
N PHE A 124 -2.00 15.50 -2.36
CA PHE A 124 -2.39 14.10 -2.46
C PHE A 124 -3.21 13.68 -1.24
N LYS A 125 -4.16 12.77 -1.44
CA LYS A 125 -4.76 11.99 -0.38
C LYS A 125 -3.80 10.89 0.03
N ILE A 126 -3.69 10.65 1.34
CA ILE A 126 -2.72 9.71 1.88
C ILE A 126 -3.42 8.60 2.67
N ASP A 127 -3.13 7.38 2.27
CA ASP A 127 -3.49 6.16 2.97
C ASP A 127 -2.21 5.58 3.58
N ILE A 128 -2.26 5.12 4.83
CA ILE A 128 -1.13 4.42 5.44
C ILE A 128 -1.49 2.99 5.81
N HIS A 129 -0.51 2.11 5.70
CA HIS A 129 -0.64 0.72 6.14
C HIS A 129 0.08 0.54 7.47
N ILE A 130 -0.65 0.02 8.46
CA ILE A 130 -0.17 -0.23 9.83
C ILE A 130 -0.32 -1.71 10.15
N MET A 131 0.71 -2.26 10.78
CA MET A 131 0.78 -3.68 11.12
C MET A 131 0.98 -3.87 12.62
N PRO A 132 -0.07 -4.12 13.41
CA PRO A 132 0.09 -4.59 14.79
C PRO A 132 0.68 -6.00 14.85
N ASP A 133 1.17 -6.37 16.02
CA ASP A 133 1.79 -7.67 16.32
C ASP A 133 3.08 -7.95 15.52
N LEU A 134 3.81 -6.90 15.15
CA LEU A 134 5.14 -7.05 14.54
C LEU A 134 6.17 -7.59 15.55
N PRO A 135 7.26 -8.25 15.09
CA PRO A 135 8.34 -8.70 15.97
C PRO A 135 8.91 -7.59 16.84
N GLY A 136 8.64 -7.65 18.14
CA GLY A 136 9.02 -6.66 19.14
C GLY A 136 7.92 -5.75 19.62
N ALA A 137 6.74 -5.82 19.01
CA ALA A 137 5.55 -5.15 19.48
C ALA A 137 4.91 -5.86 20.69
N THR A 138 4.14 -5.11 21.46
CA THR A 138 3.21 -5.59 22.50
C THR A 138 1.88 -4.88 22.32
N PRO A 139 0.79 -5.38 22.91
CA PRO A 139 -0.52 -4.70 22.83
C PRO A 139 -0.47 -3.22 23.24
N GLU A 140 0.32 -2.89 24.27
CA GLU A 140 0.48 -1.52 24.75
C GLU A 140 1.23 -0.64 23.74
N ILE A 141 2.31 -1.17 23.14
CA ILE A 141 3.08 -0.47 22.11
C ILE A 141 2.20 -0.22 20.87
N ASP A 142 1.39 -1.20 20.48
CA ASP A 142 0.52 -1.06 19.32
C ASP A 142 -0.64 -0.08 19.57
N LYS A 143 -1.20 -0.04 20.79
CA LYS A 143 -2.18 0.99 21.17
C LYS A 143 -1.55 2.40 21.12
N ALA A 144 -0.36 2.56 21.72
CA ALA A 144 0.37 3.83 21.65
C ALA A 144 0.75 4.23 20.21
N MET A 145 1.00 3.27 19.32
CA MET A 145 1.18 3.52 17.89
C MET A 145 -0.07 4.16 17.28
N PHE A 146 -1.27 3.67 17.57
CA PHE A 146 -2.51 4.26 17.06
C PHE A 146 -2.72 5.68 17.59
N ASP A 147 -2.46 5.95 18.88
CA ASP A 147 -2.51 7.30 19.43
C ASP A 147 -1.57 8.25 18.67
N TYR A 148 -0.36 7.80 18.39
CA TYR A 148 0.61 8.59 17.62
C TYR A 148 0.16 8.79 16.15
N VAL A 149 -0.39 7.77 15.53
CA VAL A 149 -0.91 7.86 14.16
C VAL A 149 -2.03 8.88 14.08
N TYR A 150 -2.95 8.88 15.02
CA TYR A 150 -4.12 9.77 15.00
C TYR A 150 -3.80 11.21 15.40
N SER A 151 -2.80 11.41 16.27
CA SER A 151 -2.46 12.75 16.79
C SER A 151 -1.34 13.44 16.01
N VAL A 152 -0.39 12.69 15.45
CA VAL A 152 0.81 13.23 14.81
C VAL A 152 0.87 12.95 13.31
N VAL A 153 0.69 11.69 12.91
CA VAL A 153 0.77 11.31 11.47
C VAL A 153 -0.43 11.82 10.70
N CYS A 154 -1.62 11.75 11.27
CA CYS A 154 -2.88 12.28 10.74
C CYS A 154 -3.15 11.89 9.26
N PRO A 155 -3.27 10.60 8.91
CA PRO A 155 -3.56 10.18 7.55
C PRO A 155 -5.01 10.48 7.15
N ASP A 156 -5.31 10.53 5.84
CA ASP A 156 -6.70 10.61 5.36
C ASP A 156 -7.40 9.24 5.44
N GLN A 157 -6.63 8.17 5.28
CA GLN A 157 -7.10 6.79 5.34
C GLN A 157 -6.04 5.90 5.98
N MET A 158 -6.47 4.83 6.63
CA MET A 158 -5.57 3.84 7.19
C MET A 158 -6.10 2.43 6.95
N LYS A 159 -5.18 1.50 6.76
CA LYS A 159 -5.47 0.06 6.74
C LYS A 159 -4.68 -0.62 7.84
N VAL A 160 -5.36 -1.46 8.59
CA VAL A 160 -4.77 -2.24 9.68
C VAL A 160 -4.64 -3.69 9.25
N TYR A 161 -3.42 -4.17 9.17
CA TYR A 161 -3.09 -5.55 8.81
C TYR A 161 -2.29 -6.18 9.95
N PRO A 162 -2.87 -7.00 10.80
CA PRO A 162 -2.09 -7.78 11.76
C PRO A 162 -0.97 -8.56 11.11
N CYS A 163 0.18 -8.64 11.77
CA CYS A 163 1.33 -9.36 11.25
C CYS A 163 1.05 -10.87 11.20
N GLU A 164 1.16 -11.43 10.01
CA GLU A 164 1.02 -12.87 9.79
C GLU A 164 2.38 -13.52 9.53
N VAL A 165 2.52 -14.78 9.96
CA VAL A 165 3.69 -15.61 9.68
C VAL A 165 3.53 -16.24 8.30
N VAL A 166 4.10 -15.59 7.28
CA VAL A 166 3.99 -16.05 5.88
C VAL A 166 5.20 -16.93 5.53
N PRO A 167 4.99 -18.06 4.81
CA PRO A 167 6.08 -18.91 4.33
C PRO A 167 7.16 -18.15 3.55
N TRP A 168 8.41 -18.63 3.66
CA TRP A 168 9.64 -18.11 3.00
C TRP A 168 10.09 -16.72 3.46
N THR A 169 9.49 -16.16 4.50
CA THR A 169 9.91 -14.88 5.09
C THR A 169 10.93 -15.09 6.22
N ILE A 170 11.63 -14.00 6.60
CA ILE A 170 12.49 -14.02 7.79
C ILE A 170 11.67 -14.19 9.07
N ILE A 171 10.43 -13.69 9.10
CA ILE A 171 9.50 -13.82 10.22
C ILE A 171 9.16 -15.29 10.46
N GLU A 172 8.94 -16.08 9.40
CA GLU A 172 8.75 -17.53 9.54
C GLU A 172 9.96 -18.21 10.19
N LYS A 173 11.18 -17.79 9.80
CA LYS A 173 12.42 -18.35 10.41
C LYS A 173 12.51 -18.00 11.90
N TRP A 174 12.13 -16.79 12.28
CA TRP A 174 12.11 -16.37 13.68
C TRP A 174 11.04 -17.11 14.47
N TYR A 175 9.88 -17.30 13.89
CA TYR A 175 8.78 -18.05 14.48
C TYR A 175 9.19 -19.53 14.73
N LYS A 176 9.72 -20.21 13.71
CA LYS A 176 10.21 -21.60 13.83
C LYS A 176 11.33 -21.76 14.87
N LYS A 177 12.14 -20.71 15.09
CA LYS A 177 13.18 -20.68 16.12
C LYS A 177 12.66 -20.30 17.52
N GLY A 178 11.41 -19.93 17.65
CA GLY A 178 10.84 -19.44 18.90
C GLY A 178 11.35 -18.03 19.32
N THR A 179 12.04 -17.30 18.43
CA THR A 179 12.53 -15.94 18.74
C THR A 179 11.51 -14.83 18.47
N TYR A 180 10.45 -15.18 17.79
CA TYR A 180 9.24 -14.37 17.65
C TYR A 180 8.02 -15.29 17.78
N ILE A 181 7.12 -14.92 18.66
CA ILE A 181 5.80 -15.52 18.79
C ILE A 181 4.82 -14.37 18.80
N PRO A 182 3.87 -14.30 17.85
CA PRO A 182 2.82 -13.28 17.87
C PRO A 182 2.13 -13.24 19.23
N TYR A 183 1.84 -12.04 19.73
CA TYR A 183 1.07 -11.97 20.99
C TYR A 183 -0.35 -12.48 20.84
N PHE A 184 -0.90 -12.44 19.62
CA PHE A 184 -2.15 -13.09 19.25
C PHE A 184 -2.17 -14.60 19.59
N GLU A 185 -1.06 -15.32 19.38
CA GLU A 185 -1.00 -16.76 19.72
C GLU A 185 -0.91 -17.02 21.22
N LYS A 186 -0.42 -16.04 21.98
CA LYS A 186 -0.38 -16.15 23.45
C LYS A 186 -1.75 -15.88 24.06
N ASN A 187 -2.43 -14.87 23.53
CA ASN A 187 -3.77 -14.49 23.93
C ASN A 187 -4.44 -13.74 22.76
N ASN A 188 -5.41 -14.37 22.11
CA ASN A 188 -6.10 -13.79 20.95
C ASN A 188 -6.91 -12.54 21.31
N GLU A 189 -7.35 -12.39 22.56
CA GLU A 189 -8.07 -11.20 23.01
C GLU A 189 -7.21 -9.93 22.96
N ASP A 190 -5.89 -10.08 23.10
CA ASP A 190 -4.97 -8.93 23.04
C ASP A 190 -4.98 -8.26 21.66
N LEU A 191 -4.99 -9.05 20.57
CA LEU A 191 -5.08 -8.52 19.21
C LEU A 191 -6.46 -7.93 18.93
N ILE A 192 -7.52 -8.61 19.36
CA ILE A 192 -8.90 -8.14 19.22
C ILE A 192 -9.05 -6.79 19.93
N ASP A 193 -8.48 -6.64 21.12
CA ASP A 193 -8.54 -5.40 21.89
C ASP A 193 -7.72 -4.28 21.23
N VAL A 194 -6.55 -4.57 20.67
CA VAL A 194 -5.75 -3.60 19.88
C VAL A 194 -6.52 -3.13 18.65
N VAL A 195 -7.14 -4.05 17.89
CA VAL A 195 -7.94 -3.68 16.72
C VAL A 195 -9.19 -2.89 17.12
N ARG A 196 -9.88 -3.31 18.17
CA ARG A 196 -11.01 -2.56 18.74
C ARG A 196 -10.59 -1.16 19.15
N TYR A 197 -9.44 -1.03 19.84
CA TYR A 197 -8.88 0.25 20.23
C TYR A 197 -8.64 1.15 19.02
N SER A 198 -8.04 0.63 17.96
CA SER A 198 -7.81 1.40 16.73
C SER A 198 -9.10 1.94 16.12
N MET A 199 -10.19 1.19 16.19
CA MET A 199 -11.50 1.58 15.64
C MET A 199 -12.22 2.59 16.53
N THR A 200 -12.16 2.41 17.86
CA THR A 200 -12.89 3.27 18.81
C THR A 200 -12.23 4.62 19.03
N THR A 201 -10.90 4.70 18.86
CA THR A 201 -10.14 5.96 18.99
C THR A 201 -9.93 6.67 17.66
N CYS A 202 -10.37 6.07 16.55
CA CYS A 202 -10.21 6.63 15.21
C CYS A 202 -10.95 7.97 15.09
N PRO A 203 -10.27 9.06 14.70
CA PRO A 203 -10.92 10.34 14.45
C PRO A 203 -11.90 10.27 13.27
N ASN A 204 -12.97 11.06 13.32
CA ASN A 204 -14.02 11.07 12.30
C ASN A 204 -13.56 11.44 10.88
N TRP A 205 -12.40 12.07 10.74
CA TRP A 205 -11.84 12.43 9.44
C TRP A 205 -10.91 11.35 8.84
N VAL A 206 -10.60 10.29 9.58
CA VAL A 206 -9.79 9.16 9.09
C VAL A 206 -10.71 8.04 8.64
N ARG A 207 -10.53 7.56 7.44
CA ARG A 207 -11.22 6.37 6.95
C ARG A 207 -10.40 5.11 7.31
N LEU A 208 -11.04 4.16 7.97
CA LEU A 208 -10.53 2.81 8.19
C LEU A 208 -11.00 1.85 7.09
#